data_0e6170a4272326cbe67aaa0718063915
#
_entry.id   0e6170a4272326cbe67aaa0718063915
#
_cell.length_a   1.000
_cell.length_b   1.000
_cell.length_c   1.000
_cell.angle_alpha   90.00
_cell.angle_beta   90.00
_cell.angle_gamma   90.00
#
_symmetry.space_group_name_H-M   'P 1'
#
loop_
_entity.id
_entity.type
_entity.pdbx_description
1 polymer ?
#
loop_
_entity_poly.entity_id
_entity_poly.type
_entity_poly.pdbx_seq_one_letter_code
_entity_poly.pdbx_strand_id
1 'polypeptide(L)'
;YEVSGGWAIGGREPYDPAQDDTHARTIYSLLENEIVPLYYDRGENGVPTAWVRRMRESIRNISTCFSAWRMVNEYMAQFYEPAHSAGVRMQQDDFKMARDLTRWNERVSSVWNDVKFLEAGPGPAATVQTGIPLSIRAVLDLAGLEPGDVRVEAVVGRIATSGMLEDTTVMTLSPGQKMENGFEFFREFTPEITGRLGYALRVTANHYHDPLTRPCRSPLRWAESDVLK
;
A
#
# COMPACT_ATOMS: atom_id res chain seq x y z
N TYR A 1 17.01 15.10 -6.98
CA TYR A 1 18.47 15.25 -6.80
C TYR A 1 18.91 16.69 -6.96
N GLU A 2 18.49 17.37 -8.01
CA GLU A 2 18.83 18.78 -8.26
C GLU A 2 18.43 19.66 -7.07
N VAL A 3 17.27 19.41 -6.48
CA VAL A 3 16.75 20.15 -5.32
C VAL A 3 17.50 19.83 -4.03
N SER A 4 18.10 18.63 -3.90
CA SER A 4 18.81 18.20 -2.69
C SER A 4 20.27 18.63 -2.62
N GLY A 5 20.84 19.18 -3.70
CA GLY A 5 22.26 19.48 -3.80
C GLY A 5 23.17 18.24 -3.92
N GLY A 6 22.58 17.06 -4.14
CA GLY A 6 23.31 15.80 -4.32
C GLY A 6 23.51 15.41 -5.78
N TRP A 7 24.00 14.19 -6.01
CA TRP A 7 24.15 13.55 -7.32
C TRP A 7 23.38 12.26 -7.38
N ALA A 8 22.86 11.93 -8.56
CA ALA A 8 22.15 10.68 -8.77
C ALA A 8 23.10 9.58 -9.23
N ILE A 9 22.94 8.39 -8.67
CA ILE A 9 23.61 7.15 -9.11
C ILE A 9 22.50 6.15 -9.36
N GLY A 10 22.41 5.66 -10.62
CA GLY A 10 21.34 4.77 -11.05
C GLY A 10 19.98 5.48 -11.26
N GLY A 11 18.95 4.67 -11.50
CA GLY A 11 17.59 5.07 -11.74
C GLY A 11 16.64 4.72 -10.59
N ARG A 12 15.34 4.54 -10.93
CA ARG A 12 14.30 4.07 -10.00
C ARG A 12 13.96 2.60 -10.18
N GLU A 13 14.66 1.93 -11.07
CA GLU A 13 14.46 0.52 -11.34
C GLU A 13 14.82 -0.32 -10.11
N PRO A 14 14.19 -1.49 -9.93
CA PRO A 14 14.60 -2.44 -8.91
C PRO A 14 16.09 -2.78 -9.05
N TYR A 15 16.76 -3.00 -7.93
CA TYR A 15 18.17 -3.37 -7.91
C TYR A 15 18.40 -4.67 -8.66
N ASP A 16 19.43 -4.65 -9.55
CA ASP A 16 19.96 -5.82 -10.23
C ASP A 16 21.50 -5.81 -10.08
N PRO A 17 22.14 -6.90 -9.64
CA PRO A 17 23.60 -7.00 -9.55
C PRO A 17 24.35 -6.65 -10.85
N ALA A 18 23.72 -6.83 -12.02
CA ALA A 18 24.29 -6.42 -13.29
C ALA A 18 24.49 -4.88 -13.42
N GLN A 19 23.86 -4.10 -12.55
CA GLN A 19 23.98 -2.63 -12.54
C GLN A 19 25.23 -2.14 -11.79
N ASP A 20 25.88 -2.98 -10.99
CA ASP A 20 26.98 -2.57 -10.10
C ASP A 20 28.14 -1.93 -10.86
N ASP A 21 28.56 -2.52 -11.97
CA ASP A 21 29.62 -1.96 -12.82
C ASP A 21 29.26 -0.59 -13.40
N THR A 22 28.00 -0.42 -13.78
CA THR A 22 27.49 0.85 -14.31
C THR A 22 27.42 1.91 -13.21
N HIS A 23 26.96 1.55 -12.02
CA HIS A 23 26.92 2.45 -10.86
C HIS A 23 28.33 2.86 -10.43
N ALA A 24 29.29 1.91 -10.40
CA ALA A 24 30.69 2.21 -10.09
C ALA A 24 31.29 3.20 -11.08
N ARG A 25 31.10 2.99 -12.39
CA ARG A 25 31.56 3.94 -13.42
C ARG A 25 30.91 5.31 -13.28
N THR A 26 29.63 5.36 -12.96
CA THR A 26 28.92 6.63 -12.72
C THR A 26 29.53 7.37 -11.53
N ILE A 27 29.85 6.68 -10.42
CA ILE A 27 30.50 7.28 -9.24
C ILE A 27 31.86 7.88 -9.63
N TYR A 28 32.70 7.11 -10.32
CA TYR A 28 34.01 7.62 -10.76
C TYR A 28 33.89 8.80 -11.71
N SER A 29 32.98 8.73 -12.66
CA SER A 29 32.73 9.85 -13.59
C SER A 29 32.26 11.11 -12.86
N LEU A 30 31.35 10.99 -11.90
CA LEU A 30 30.90 12.11 -11.08
C LEU A 30 32.03 12.70 -10.22
N LEU A 31 32.85 11.84 -9.63
CA LEU A 31 34.01 12.29 -8.84
C LEU A 31 34.99 13.08 -9.70
N GLU A 32 35.39 12.53 -10.84
CA GLU A 32 36.43 13.10 -11.72
C GLU A 32 35.96 14.37 -12.44
N ASN A 33 34.72 14.37 -12.94
CA ASN A 33 34.25 15.41 -13.84
C ASN A 33 33.43 16.51 -13.17
N GLU A 34 32.86 16.23 -11.97
CA GLU A 34 31.98 17.18 -11.30
C GLU A 34 32.44 17.51 -9.87
N ILE A 35 32.57 16.51 -9.00
CA ILE A 35 32.73 16.73 -7.56
C ILE A 35 34.11 17.30 -7.23
N VAL A 36 35.18 16.69 -7.74
CA VAL A 36 36.55 17.14 -7.51
C VAL A 36 36.79 18.52 -8.13
N PRO A 37 36.42 18.78 -9.39
CA PRO A 37 36.53 20.12 -9.95
C PRO A 37 35.75 21.17 -9.14
N LEU A 38 34.49 20.87 -8.77
CA LEU A 38 33.66 21.79 -8.02
C LEU A 38 34.24 22.15 -6.63
N TYR A 39 34.85 21.17 -5.97
CA TYR A 39 35.44 21.35 -4.64
C TYR A 39 36.76 22.16 -4.70
N TYR A 40 37.57 21.98 -5.74
CA TYR A 40 38.86 22.65 -5.89
C TYR A 40 38.79 23.95 -6.67
N ASP A 41 37.67 24.28 -7.31
CA ASP A 41 37.44 25.57 -7.96
C ASP A 41 37.24 26.66 -6.88
N ARG A 42 38.34 27.35 -6.57
CA ARG A 42 38.40 28.35 -5.52
C ARG A 42 38.54 29.76 -6.14
N GLY A 43 37.68 30.66 -5.73
CA GLY A 43 37.78 32.07 -6.08
C GLY A 43 39.01 32.74 -5.46
N GLU A 44 39.21 34.02 -5.75
CA GLU A 44 40.33 34.88 -5.25
C GLU A 44 40.46 34.87 -3.73
N ASN A 45 39.36 34.68 -2.99
CA ASN A 45 39.31 34.57 -1.54
C ASN A 45 39.57 33.13 -1.01
N GLY A 46 39.93 32.19 -1.88
CA GLY A 46 40.21 30.78 -1.51
C GLY A 46 38.99 29.95 -1.16
N VAL A 47 37.76 30.48 -1.31
CA VAL A 47 36.51 29.77 -0.97
C VAL A 47 35.92 29.16 -2.24
N PRO A 48 35.57 27.81 -2.21
CA PRO A 48 34.87 27.17 -3.32
C PRO A 48 33.38 27.53 -3.31
N THR A 49 33.04 28.66 -3.89
CA THR A 49 31.70 29.27 -3.77
C THR A 49 30.58 28.34 -4.30
N ALA A 50 30.85 27.63 -5.40
CA ALA A 50 29.88 26.72 -5.98
C ALA A 50 29.64 25.48 -5.07
N TRP A 51 30.70 24.95 -4.45
CA TRP A 51 30.59 23.88 -3.45
C TRP A 51 29.80 24.32 -2.22
N VAL A 52 30.12 25.52 -1.68
CA VAL A 52 29.39 26.10 -0.53
C VAL A 52 27.91 26.28 -0.85
N ARG A 53 27.56 26.68 -2.08
CA ARG A 53 26.17 26.76 -2.52
C ARG A 53 25.48 25.39 -2.41
N ARG A 54 26.07 24.32 -2.94
CA ARG A 54 25.54 22.96 -2.83
C ARG A 54 25.39 22.49 -1.37
N MET A 55 26.37 22.78 -0.53
CA MET A 55 26.26 22.47 0.91
C MET A 55 25.02 23.15 1.54
N ARG A 56 24.83 24.44 1.24
CA ARG A 56 23.67 25.19 1.76
C ARG A 56 22.35 24.64 1.25
N GLU A 57 22.25 24.27 -0.01
CA GLU A 57 21.08 23.64 -0.60
C GLU A 57 20.80 22.29 0.03
N SER A 58 21.82 21.45 0.23
CA SER A 58 21.72 20.17 0.91
C SER A 58 21.18 20.33 2.34
N ILE A 59 21.81 21.22 3.13
CA ILE A 59 21.36 21.49 4.51
C ILE A 59 19.89 21.98 4.51
N ARG A 60 19.57 22.94 3.66
CA ARG A 60 18.23 23.53 3.59
C ARG A 60 17.14 22.50 3.25
N ASN A 61 17.42 21.65 2.28
CA ASN A 61 16.39 20.76 1.71
C ASN A 61 16.34 19.38 2.41
N ILE A 62 17.49 18.89 2.90
CA ILE A 62 17.56 17.56 3.52
C ILE A 62 17.25 17.64 5.02
N SER A 63 17.78 18.63 5.74
CA SER A 63 17.61 18.69 7.21
C SER A 63 16.14 18.83 7.63
N THR A 64 15.31 19.50 6.85
CA THR A 64 13.88 19.61 7.13
C THR A 64 13.12 18.30 6.94
N CYS A 65 13.52 17.52 5.95
CA CYS A 65 12.83 16.28 5.57
C CYS A 65 13.38 15.03 6.27
N PHE A 66 14.67 15.04 6.65
CA PHE A 66 15.38 13.86 7.16
C PHE A 66 16.02 14.08 8.52
N SER A 67 15.48 14.99 9.34
CA SER A 67 15.95 15.20 10.70
C SER A 67 15.48 14.11 11.65
N ALA A 68 16.33 13.73 12.61
CA ALA A 68 15.95 12.81 13.68
C ALA A 68 14.76 13.34 14.50
N TRP A 69 14.63 14.65 14.65
CA TRP A 69 13.50 15.27 15.33
C TRP A 69 12.17 14.96 14.62
N ARG A 70 12.11 15.13 13.29
CA ARG A 70 10.93 14.77 12.51
C ARG A 70 10.63 13.28 12.61
N MET A 71 11.64 12.43 12.44
CA MET A 71 11.51 10.97 12.54
C MET A 71 10.91 10.56 13.88
N VAL A 72 11.43 11.08 15.00
CA VAL A 72 10.93 10.74 16.35
C VAL A 72 9.47 11.20 16.51
N ASN A 73 9.13 12.43 16.10
CA ASN A 73 7.75 12.92 16.20
C ASN A 73 6.78 12.09 15.34
N GLU A 74 7.18 11.74 14.12
CA GLU A 74 6.36 10.89 13.26
C GLU A 74 6.17 9.48 13.86
N TYR A 75 7.22 8.90 14.44
CA TYR A 75 7.12 7.60 15.11
C TYR A 75 6.24 7.67 16.37
N MET A 76 6.36 8.74 17.14
CA MET A 76 5.47 8.95 18.30
C MET A 76 4.02 8.99 17.84
N ALA A 77 3.67 9.88 16.90
CA ALA A 77 2.30 10.09 16.47
C ALA A 77 1.70 8.90 15.70
N GLN A 78 2.50 8.23 14.85
CA GLN A 78 1.99 7.19 13.95
C GLN A 78 2.06 5.77 14.54
N PHE A 79 2.96 5.52 15.48
CA PHE A 79 3.21 4.17 15.98
C PHE A 79 3.14 4.06 17.51
N TYR A 80 3.90 4.86 18.27
CA TYR A 80 4.04 4.64 19.71
C TYR A 80 2.78 5.02 20.48
N GLU A 81 2.19 6.18 20.23
CA GLU A 81 0.94 6.60 20.88
C GLU A 81 -0.25 5.69 20.51
N PRO A 82 -0.48 5.34 19.24
CA PRO A 82 -1.52 4.37 18.88
C PRO A 82 -1.29 2.99 19.49
N ALA A 83 -0.05 2.49 19.48
CA ALA A 83 0.29 1.19 20.07
C ALA A 83 0.10 1.18 21.60
N HIS A 84 0.53 2.23 22.29
CA HIS A 84 0.31 2.39 23.73
C HIS A 84 -1.18 2.42 24.07
N SER A 85 -1.94 3.25 23.38
CA SER A 85 -3.40 3.35 23.57
C SER A 85 -4.12 2.02 23.30
N ALA A 86 -3.69 1.29 22.28
CA ALA A 86 -4.20 -0.05 22.00
C ALA A 86 -3.85 -1.03 23.12
N GLY A 87 -2.61 -1.00 23.60
CA GLY A 87 -2.15 -1.83 24.73
C GLY A 87 -2.95 -1.59 26.02
N VAL A 88 -3.19 -0.32 26.34
CA VAL A 88 -4.02 0.04 27.51
C VAL A 88 -5.45 -0.53 27.37
N ARG A 89 -6.09 -0.37 26.20
CA ARG A 89 -7.42 -0.96 25.95
C ARG A 89 -7.44 -2.48 26.09
N MET A 90 -6.40 -3.15 25.57
CA MET A 90 -6.29 -4.61 25.66
C MET A 90 -6.14 -5.14 27.08
N GLN A 91 -5.59 -4.33 27.99
CA GLN A 91 -5.41 -4.71 29.40
C GLN A 91 -6.66 -4.48 30.27
N GLN A 92 -7.63 -3.69 29.79
CA GLN A 92 -8.86 -3.41 30.54
C GLN A 92 -9.68 -4.68 30.78
N ASP A 93 -10.49 -4.66 31.85
CA ASP A 93 -11.41 -5.72 32.22
C ASP A 93 -10.73 -7.13 32.26
N ASP A 94 -9.56 -7.19 32.89
CA ASP A 94 -8.75 -8.38 33.00
C ASP A 94 -8.48 -9.01 31.60
N PHE A 95 -7.98 -8.19 30.65
CA PHE A 95 -7.65 -8.61 29.28
C PHE A 95 -8.84 -9.16 28.48
N LYS A 96 -10.06 -8.77 28.79
CA LYS A 96 -11.27 -9.27 28.13
C LYS A 96 -11.16 -9.13 26.60
N MET A 97 -10.80 -7.93 26.13
CA MET A 97 -10.67 -7.64 24.68
C MET A 97 -9.60 -8.52 24.02
N ALA A 98 -8.46 -8.72 24.67
CA ALA A 98 -7.38 -9.57 24.14
C ALA A 98 -7.83 -11.04 24.05
N ARG A 99 -8.55 -11.54 25.07
CA ARG A 99 -9.10 -12.90 25.04
C ARG A 99 -10.18 -13.08 23.97
N ASP A 100 -11.03 -12.08 23.78
CA ASP A 100 -12.07 -12.12 22.75
C ASP A 100 -11.44 -12.11 21.35
N LEU A 101 -10.42 -11.30 21.12
CA LEU A 101 -9.64 -11.29 19.88
C LEU A 101 -8.95 -12.63 19.62
N THR A 102 -8.37 -13.26 20.63
CA THR A 102 -7.71 -14.56 20.51
C THR A 102 -8.73 -15.63 20.09
N ARG A 103 -9.89 -15.73 20.76
CA ARG A 103 -10.95 -16.68 20.39
C ARG A 103 -11.48 -16.44 18.99
N TRP A 104 -11.62 -15.15 18.60
CA TRP A 104 -12.02 -14.82 17.24
C TRP A 104 -10.97 -15.28 16.22
N ASN A 105 -9.68 -15.03 16.46
CA ASN A 105 -8.59 -15.50 15.59
C ASN A 105 -8.58 -17.02 15.43
N GLU A 106 -8.76 -17.77 16.52
CA GLU A 106 -8.84 -19.23 16.49
C GLU A 106 -10.03 -19.71 15.64
N ARG A 107 -11.22 -19.11 15.84
CA ARG A 107 -12.42 -19.42 15.06
C ARG A 107 -12.21 -19.12 13.57
N VAL A 108 -11.72 -17.93 13.23
CA VAL A 108 -11.48 -17.55 11.83
C VAL A 108 -10.45 -18.46 11.19
N SER A 109 -9.34 -18.73 11.88
CA SER A 109 -8.27 -19.59 11.35
C SER A 109 -8.75 -21.02 11.08
N SER A 110 -9.67 -21.54 11.90
CA SER A 110 -10.19 -22.91 11.76
C SER A 110 -11.07 -23.10 10.52
N VAL A 111 -11.74 -22.05 10.04
CA VAL A 111 -12.70 -22.13 8.92
C VAL A 111 -12.25 -21.35 7.68
N TRP A 112 -11.14 -20.62 7.74
CA TRP A 112 -10.73 -19.73 6.65
C TRP A 112 -10.52 -20.42 5.31
N ASN A 113 -10.07 -21.66 5.34
CA ASN A 113 -9.84 -22.44 4.13
C ASN A 113 -11.14 -22.78 3.37
N ASP A 114 -12.28 -22.75 4.07
CA ASP A 114 -13.59 -23.02 3.50
C ASP A 114 -14.32 -21.75 3.04
N VAL A 115 -13.82 -20.54 3.41
CA VAL A 115 -14.33 -19.29 2.88
C VAL A 115 -14.02 -19.20 1.39
N LYS A 116 -15.03 -18.95 0.56
CA LYS A 116 -14.88 -18.91 -0.90
C LYS A 116 -15.84 -17.94 -1.57
N PHE A 117 -15.43 -17.41 -2.70
CA PHE A 117 -16.31 -16.70 -3.60
C PHE A 117 -17.20 -17.70 -4.34
N LEU A 118 -18.51 -17.46 -4.33
CA LEU A 118 -19.50 -18.20 -5.11
C LEU A 118 -19.82 -17.49 -6.40
N GLU A 119 -19.92 -16.16 -6.34
CA GLU A 119 -20.14 -15.29 -7.50
C GLU A 119 -19.33 -14.01 -7.34
N ALA A 120 -18.83 -13.49 -8.44
CA ALA A 120 -18.13 -12.22 -8.51
C ALA A 120 -18.50 -11.51 -9.82
N GLY A 121 -18.84 -10.25 -9.74
CA GLY A 121 -19.26 -9.47 -10.90
C GLY A 121 -19.14 -7.96 -10.69
N PRO A 122 -19.30 -7.16 -11.75
CA PRO A 122 -19.76 -7.56 -13.09
C PRO A 122 -18.70 -8.43 -13.77
N GLY A 123 -19.17 -9.39 -14.56
CA GLY A 123 -18.29 -10.12 -15.46
C GLY A 123 -17.58 -9.20 -16.45
N PRO A 124 -16.77 -9.72 -17.36
CA PRO A 124 -16.03 -8.92 -18.32
C PRO A 124 -17.00 -8.12 -19.21
N ALA A 125 -17.26 -6.88 -18.81
CA ALA A 125 -18.07 -5.97 -19.60
C ALA A 125 -17.26 -5.51 -20.81
N ALA A 126 -17.83 -5.62 -22.01
CA ALA A 126 -17.14 -5.21 -23.23
C ALA A 126 -16.84 -3.70 -23.24
N THR A 127 -17.69 -2.87 -22.65
CA THR A 127 -17.52 -1.41 -22.62
C THR A 127 -18.32 -0.80 -21.47
N VAL A 128 -17.66 0.01 -20.65
CA VAL A 128 -18.28 0.83 -19.61
C VAL A 128 -18.05 2.29 -19.97
N GLN A 129 -19.10 3.10 -19.93
CA GLN A 129 -18.98 4.54 -20.19
C GLN A 129 -18.47 5.26 -18.95
N THR A 130 -17.52 6.17 -19.15
CA THR A 130 -17.02 7.06 -18.09
C THR A 130 -18.17 7.89 -17.50
N GLY A 131 -18.23 8.00 -16.19
CA GLY A 131 -19.28 8.75 -15.50
C GLY A 131 -20.58 7.98 -15.24
N ILE A 132 -20.73 6.74 -15.73
CA ILE A 132 -21.87 5.89 -15.43
C ILE A 132 -21.52 4.94 -14.29
N PRO A 133 -22.33 4.90 -13.19
CA PRO A 133 -22.10 3.99 -12.09
C PRO A 133 -22.18 2.52 -12.53
N LEU A 134 -21.24 1.73 -12.04
CA LEU A 134 -21.15 0.29 -12.20
C LEU A 134 -21.25 -0.36 -10.82
N SER A 135 -22.09 -1.37 -10.65
CA SER A 135 -22.16 -2.11 -9.40
C SER A 135 -21.17 -3.28 -9.41
N ILE A 136 -20.21 -3.24 -8.51
CA ILE A 136 -19.32 -4.38 -8.21
C ILE A 136 -20.00 -5.20 -7.12
N ARG A 137 -20.19 -6.49 -7.38
CA ARG A 137 -20.92 -7.42 -6.51
C ARG A 137 -20.12 -8.70 -6.32
N ALA A 138 -20.21 -9.25 -5.12
CA ALA A 138 -19.68 -10.57 -4.80
C ALA A 138 -20.66 -11.32 -3.91
N VAL A 139 -20.74 -12.63 -4.07
CA VAL A 139 -21.43 -13.54 -3.14
C VAL A 139 -20.39 -14.51 -2.58
N LEU A 140 -20.29 -14.59 -1.26
CA LEU A 140 -19.34 -15.43 -0.56
C LEU A 140 -20.02 -16.43 0.35
N ASP A 141 -19.54 -17.66 0.33
CA ASP A 141 -19.72 -18.60 1.44
C ASP A 141 -18.69 -18.25 2.52
N LEU A 142 -19.19 -17.84 3.67
CA LEU A 142 -18.34 -17.41 4.79
C LEU A 142 -17.97 -18.56 5.76
N ALA A 143 -18.36 -19.81 5.42
CA ALA A 143 -18.07 -21.00 6.24
C ALA A 143 -18.48 -20.85 7.71
N GLY A 144 -19.61 -20.20 7.97
CA GLY A 144 -20.14 -19.95 9.32
C GLY A 144 -19.61 -18.69 10.01
N LEU A 145 -18.79 -17.90 9.35
CA LEU A 145 -18.43 -16.55 9.80
C LEU A 145 -19.58 -15.56 9.51
N GLU A 146 -19.61 -14.48 10.27
CA GLU A 146 -20.55 -13.38 10.04
C GLU A 146 -19.96 -12.35 9.04
N PRO A 147 -20.79 -11.57 8.33
CA PRO A 147 -20.30 -10.52 7.43
C PRO A 147 -19.36 -9.51 8.09
N GLY A 148 -19.50 -9.28 9.40
CA GLY A 148 -18.61 -8.41 10.18
C GLY A 148 -17.23 -9.01 10.47
N ASP A 149 -17.07 -10.33 10.37
CA ASP A 149 -15.79 -11.01 10.56
C ASP A 149 -14.88 -10.90 9.32
N VAL A 150 -15.40 -10.39 8.21
CA VAL A 150 -14.66 -10.28 6.95
C VAL A 150 -14.75 -8.87 6.37
N ARG A 151 -13.76 -8.53 5.55
CA ARG A 151 -13.77 -7.35 4.69
C ARG A 151 -13.58 -7.81 3.25
N VAL A 152 -14.56 -7.50 2.43
CA VAL A 152 -14.50 -7.76 0.99
C VAL A 152 -14.09 -6.48 0.28
N GLU A 153 -13.09 -6.56 -0.56
CA GLU A 153 -12.50 -5.41 -1.23
C GLU A 153 -12.37 -5.64 -2.73
N ALA A 154 -12.63 -4.58 -3.50
CA ALA A 154 -12.30 -4.51 -4.91
C ALA A 154 -11.02 -3.67 -5.08
N VAL A 155 -10.06 -4.23 -5.77
CA VAL A 155 -8.87 -3.54 -6.24
C VAL A 155 -9.10 -3.18 -7.69
N VAL A 156 -9.31 -1.90 -7.98
CA VAL A 156 -9.61 -1.41 -9.33
C VAL A 156 -8.41 -0.63 -9.84
N GLY A 157 -8.05 -0.81 -11.08
CA GLY A 157 -6.91 -0.12 -11.69
C GLY A 157 -6.92 -0.20 -13.20
N ARG A 158 -5.92 0.43 -13.81
CA ARG A 158 -5.68 0.36 -15.25
C ARG A 158 -4.98 -0.95 -15.60
N ILE A 159 -5.41 -1.60 -16.67
CA ILE A 159 -4.73 -2.80 -17.16
C ILE A 159 -3.53 -2.35 -18.01
N ALA A 160 -2.32 -2.66 -17.54
CA ALA A 160 -1.09 -2.45 -18.28
C ALA A 160 -0.95 -3.42 -19.48
N THR A 161 0.02 -3.17 -20.34
CA THR A 161 0.37 -4.09 -21.44
C THR A 161 0.82 -5.45 -20.95
N SER A 162 1.36 -5.53 -19.75
CA SER A 162 1.70 -6.78 -19.04
C SER A 162 0.48 -7.60 -18.58
N GLY A 163 -0.73 -7.04 -18.62
CA GLY A 163 -1.95 -7.63 -18.07
C GLY A 163 -2.12 -7.38 -16.55
N MET A 164 -1.20 -6.73 -15.89
CA MET A 164 -1.29 -6.39 -14.48
C MET A 164 -2.07 -5.09 -14.26
N LEU A 165 -2.64 -4.91 -13.05
CA LEU A 165 -3.29 -3.68 -12.66
C LEU A 165 -2.24 -2.66 -12.20
N GLU A 166 -2.31 -1.46 -12.75
CA GLU A 166 -1.52 -0.28 -12.35
C GLU A 166 -2.44 0.81 -11.82
N ASP A 167 -1.88 1.78 -11.08
CA ASP A 167 -2.60 2.91 -10.48
C ASP A 167 -3.83 2.46 -9.70
N THR A 168 -3.65 1.44 -8.84
CA THR A 168 -4.76 0.76 -8.19
C THR A 168 -5.37 1.56 -7.05
N THR A 169 -6.70 1.52 -6.97
CA THR A 169 -7.50 2.00 -5.83
C THR A 169 -8.21 0.82 -5.19
N VAL A 170 -8.18 0.77 -3.84
CA VAL A 170 -8.87 -0.27 -3.07
C VAL A 170 -10.17 0.29 -2.51
N MET A 171 -11.28 -0.43 -2.75
CA MET A 171 -12.60 -0.06 -2.28
C MET A 171 -13.20 -1.21 -1.48
N THR A 172 -13.72 -0.92 -0.29
CA THR A 172 -14.44 -1.90 0.52
C THR A 172 -15.89 -2.02 0.03
N LEU A 173 -16.36 -3.26 -0.16
CA LEU A 173 -17.75 -3.57 -0.47
C LEU A 173 -18.56 -3.60 0.83
N SER A 174 -19.78 -3.09 0.79
CA SER A 174 -20.73 -3.14 1.90
C SER A 174 -21.46 -4.49 1.92
N PRO A 175 -21.71 -5.06 3.10
CA PRO A 175 -22.55 -6.25 3.21
C PRO A 175 -23.98 -5.95 2.73
N GLY A 176 -24.53 -6.84 1.94
CA GLY A 176 -25.87 -6.82 1.42
C GLY A 176 -26.78 -7.87 2.07
N GLN A 177 -27.55 -8.56 1.26
CA GLN A 177 -28.53 -9.55 1.74
C GLN A 177 -27.88 -10.92 1.98
N LYS A 178 -28.49 -11.68 2.91
CA LYS A 178 -28.18 -13.09 3.04
C LYS A 178 -28.83 -13.85 1.88
N MET A 179 -28.04 -14.59 1.17
CA MET A 179 -28.46 -15.46 0.08
C MET A 179 -28.66 -16.90 0.58
N GLU A 180 -29.23 -17.78 -0.23
CA GLU A 180 -29.45 -19.18 0.13
C GLU A 180 -28.14 -19.89 0.52
N ASN A 181 -27.06 -19.62 -0.22
CA ASN A 181 -25.75 -20.27 -0.05
C ASN A 181 -24.63 -19.31 0.36
N GLY A 182 -24.93 -18.09 0.85
CA GLY A 182 -23.88 -17.15 1.21
C GLY A 182 -24.36 -15.76 1.56
N PHE A 183 -23.45 -14.82 1.54
CA PHE A 183 -23.71 -13.40 1.79
C PHE A 183 -23.29 -12.57 0.58
N GLU A 184 -24.14 -11.63 0.22
CA GLU A 184 -23.84 -10.64 -0.80
C GLU A 184 -23.01 -9.48 -0.22
N PHE A 185 -22.07 -8.98 -1.04
CA PHE A 185 -21.32 -7.75 -0.81
C PHE A 185 -21.36 -6.94 -2.11
N PHE A 186 -21.53 -5.63 -1.99
CA PHE A 186 -21.63 -4.77 -3.17
C PHE A 186 -21.04 -3.38 -2.95
N ARG A 187 -20.66 -2.75 -4.05
CA ARG A 187 -20.21 -1.35 -4.08
C ARG A 187 -20.50 -0.75 -5.44
N GLU A 188 -21.07 0.46 -5.45
CA GLU A 188 -21.11 1.27 -6.67
C GLU A 188 -19.77 1.93 -6.92
N PHE A 189 -19.33 1.89 -8.15
CA PHE A 189 -18.10 2.51 -8.63
C PHE A 189 -18.39 3.28 -9.91
N THR A 190 -17.98 4.54 -9.96
CA THR A 190 -18.08 5.38 -11.15
C THR A 190 -16.70 5.55 -11.75
N PRO A 191 -16.42 5.02 -12.95
CA PRO A 191 -15.15 5.22 -13.62
C PRO A 191 -14.96 6.69 -14.00
N GLU A 192 -13.87 7.31 -13.52
CA GLU A 192 -13.52 8.71 -13.84
C GLU A 192 -12.46 8.81 -14.94
N ILE A 193 -11.76 7.71 -15.24
CA ILE A 193 -10.69 7.65 -16.23
C ILE A 193 -11.09 6.82 -17.43
N THR A 194 -10.60 7.21 -18.60
CA THR A 194 -10.77 6.46 -19.85
C THR A 194 -9.67 5.43 -20.02
N GLY A 195 -9.97 4.35 -20.75
CA GLY A 195 -9.01 3.29 -21.06
C GLY A 195 -9.47 1.92 -20.59
N ARG A 196 -8.55 0.97 -20.61
CA ARG A 196 -8.82 -0.40 -20.17
C ARG A 196 -8.72 -0.46 -18.63
N LEU A 197 -9.87 -0.58 -17.97
CA LEU A 197 -9.94 -0.80 -16.53
C LEU A 197 -10.12 -2.29 -16.23
N GLY A 198 -9.54 -2.71 -15.13
CA GLY A 198 -9.73 -4.03 -14.56
C GLY A 198 -10.01 -3.94 -13.08
N TYR A 199 -10.53 -5.01 -12.51
CA TYR A 199 -10.66 -5.15 -11.07
C TYR A 199 -10.36 -6.57 -10.64
N ALA A 200 -9.97 -6.71 -9.38
CA ALA A 200 -9.83 -7.98 -8.70
C ALA A 200 -10.56 -7.89 -7.35
N LEU A 201 -11.22 -8.96 -6.94
CA LEU A 201 -11.90 -9.04 -5.66
C LEU A 201 -11.07 -9.86 -4.68
N ARG A 202 -11.01 -9.39 -3.43
CA ARG A 202 -10.39 -10.13 -2.34
C ARG A 202 -11.22 -10.05 -1.07
N VAL A 203 -11.13 -11.07 -0.25
CA VAL A 203 -11.67 -11.10 1.09
C VAL A 203 -10.55 -11.25 2.11
N THR A 204 -10.62 -10.49 3.19
CA THR A 204 -9.69 -10.55 4.31
C THR A 204 -10.47 -10.73 5.60
N ALA A 205 -9.90 -11.39 6.59
CA ALA A 205 -10.48 -11.39 7.92
C ALA A 205 -10.43 -9.98 8.52
N ASN A 206 -11.48 -9.59 9.22
CA ASN A 206 -11.64 -8.25 9.79
C ASN A 206 -12.23 -8.35 11.19
N HIS A 207 -11.51 -7.82 12.18
CA HIS A 207 -12.02 -7.68 13.53
C HIS A 207 -12.02 -6.21 13.93
N TYR A 208 -13.16 -5.70 14.39
CA TYR A 208 -13.36 -4.26 14.69
C TYR A 208 -12.50 -3.75 15.84
N HIS A 209 -11.98 -4.64 16.68
CA HIS A 209 -11.09 -4.30 17.79
C HIS A 209 -9.60 -4.56 17.49
N ASP A 210 -9.26 -5.11 16.32
CA ASP A 210 -7.86 -5.35 16.01
C ASP A 210 -7.15 -4.01 15.73
N PRO A 211 -6.30 -3.53 16.65
CA PRO A 211 -5.60 -2.25 16.46
C PRO A 211 -4.53 -2.34 15.36
N LEU A 212 -4.20 -3.54 14.94
CA LEU A 212 -3.17 -3.85 13.95
C LEU A 212 -3.79 -4.34 12.63
N THR A 213 -5.02 -3.99 12.33
CA THR A 213 -5.71 -4.37 11.08
C THR A 213 -4.87 -3.96 9.87
N ARG A 214 -3.83 -4.73 9.61
CA ARG A 214 -2.98 -4.58 8.44
C ARG A 214 -3.21 -5.75 7.51
N PRO A 215 -3.36 -5.52 6.20
CA PRO A 215 -3.58 -6.58 5.21
C PRO A 215 -2.55 -7.71 5.26
N CYS A 216 -1.35 -7.43 5.75
CA CYS A 216 -0.26 -8.40 5.81
C CYS A 216 -0.36 -9.42 6.97
N ARG A 217 -1.29 -9.27 7.91
CA ARG A 217 -1.46 -10.22 9.04
C ARG A 217 -2.79 -10.97 9.01
N SER A 218 -3.77 -10.47 8.29
CA SER A 218 -5.07 -11.13 8.14
C SER A 218 -4.98 -12.15 7.01
N PRO A 219 -5.55 -13.35 7.18
CA PRO A 219 -5.67 -14.28 6.07
C PRO A 219 -6.43 -13.60 4.92
N LEU A 220 -5.99 -13.88 3.70
CA LEU A 220 -6.48 -13.22 2.48
C LEU A 220 -6.78 -14.27 1.42
N ARG A 221 -7.89 -14.09 0.69
CA ARG A 221 -8.24 -14.90 -0.47
C ARG A 221 -8.68 -14.00 -1.62
N TRP A 222 -8.18 -14.26 -2.80
CA TRP A 222 -8.64 -13.64 -4.05
C TRP A 222 -9.76 -14.44 -4.69
N ALA A 223 -10.64 -13.74 -5.38
CA ALA A 223 -11.61 -14.41 -6.26
C ALA A 223 -10.86 -15.02 -7.45
N GLU A 224 -11.18 -16.27 -7.76
CA GLU A 224 -10.62 -16.96 -8.92
C GLU A 224 -11.35 -16.53 -10.21
N SER A 225 -10.70 -16.69 -11.36
CA SER A 225 -11.22 -16.21 -12.65
C SER A 225 -12.49 -16.92 -13.12
N ASP A 226 -12.75 -18.13 -12.61
CA ASP A 226 -13.92 -18.94 -12.94
C ASP A 226 -15.21 -18.48 -12.25
N VAL A 227 -15.12 -17.69 -11.16
CA VAL A 227 -16.28 -17.09 -10.48
C VAL A 227 -16.60 -15.66 -10.95
N LEU A 228 -15.78 -15.08 -11.82
CA LEU A 228 -16.01 -13.78 -12.45
C LEU A 228 -17.03 -13.97 -13.61
N LYS A 229 -18.26 -13.54 -13.40
CA LYS A 229 -19.37 -13.62 -14.37
C LYS A 229 -19.68 -12.27 -14.99
#